data_208e3938c6844001b4070cd473475d26
#
_entry.id   208e3938c6844001b4070cd473475d26
#
_cell.length_a   1.000
_cell.length_b   1.000
_cell.length_c   1.000
_cell.angle_alpha   90.00
_cell.angle_beta   90.00
_cell.angle_gamma   90.00
#
_symmetry.space_group_name_H-M   'P 1'
#
loop_
_entity.id
_entity.type
_entity.pdbx_description
1 polymer ?
#
loop_
_entity_poly.entity_id
_entity_poly.type
_entity_poly.pdbx_seq_one_letter_code
_entity_poly.pdbx_strand_id
1 'polypeptide(L)'
;MNQDQIKQLNEAVEAVKTRKIENVDFVACRGSKAIFDPAQFIFDRETTLPSFVFNANEFIHRCPKGLGENSLVVTCSHSGNTLETTRATQLAGDKGALTISFSYRVDSPLWKATQHPISY
;
A
#
# COMPACT_ATOMS: atom_id res chain seq x y z
N MET A 1 4.21 -18.06 -8.91
CA MET A 1 3.14 -17.64 -7.97
C MET A 1 2.13 -18.77 -7.82
N ASN A 2 1.66 -19.01 -6.59
CA ASN A 2 0.59 -19.99 -6.38
C ASN A 2 -0.79 -19.38 -6.68
N GLN A 3 -1.83 -20.23 -6.65
CA GLN A 3 -3.18 -19.80 -7.00
C GLN A 3 -3.75 -18.76 -6.04
N ASP A 4 -3.42 -18.85 -4.75
CA ASP A 4 -3.88 -17.87 -3.76
C ASP A 4 -3.30 -16.50 -4.03
N GLN A 5 -2.03 -16.41 -4.37
CA GLN A 5 -1.38 -15.15 -4.70
C GLN A 5 -1.98 -14.53 -5.96
N ILE A 6 -2.23 -15.34 -6.97
CA ILE A 6 -2.87 -14.87 -8.22
C ILE A 6 -4.25 -14.33 -7.92
N LYS A 7 -5.03 -15.03 -7.11
CA LYS A 7 -6.37 -14.59 -6.72
C LYS A 7 -6.33 -13.27 -5.97
N GLN A 8 -5.43 -13.15 -4.99
CA GLN A 8 -5.25 -11.93 -4.21
C GLN A 8 -4.89 -10.76 -5.12
N LEU A 9 -3.96 -10.98 -6.04
CA LEU A 9 -3.51 -9.95 -6.98
C LEU A 9 -4.65 -9.51 -7.89
N ASN A 10 -5.41 -10.47 -8.44
CA ASN A 10 -6.54 -10.16 -9.31
C ASN A 10 -7.63 -9.36 -8.58
N GLU A 11 -7.93 -9.71 -7.34
CA GLU A 11 -8.89 -8.96 -6.53
C GLU A 11 -8.44 -7.53 -6.30
N ALA A 12 -7.13 -7.33 -6.02
CA ALA A 12 -6.57 -6.01 -5.84
C ALA A 12 -6.65 -5.18 -7.13
N VAL A 13 -6.30 -5.78 -8.27
CA VAL A 13 -6.36 -5.11 -9.57
C VAL A 13 -7.79 -4.69 -9.90
N GLU A 14 -8.77 -5.56 -9.68
CA GLU A 14 -10.17 -5.22 -9.92
C GLU A 14 -10.63 -4.07 -9.01
N ALA A 15 -10.21 -4.06 -7.75
CA ALA A 15 -10.53 -2.96 -6.84
C ALA A 15 -9.96 -1.63 -7.34
N VAL A 16 -8.74 -1.63 -7.85
CA VAL A 16 -8.13 -0.42 -8.43
C VAL A 16 -8.94 0.07 -9.63
N LYS A 17 -9.37 -0.85 -10.50
CA LYS A 17 -10.14 -0.49 -11.70
C LYS A 17 -11.50 0.09 -11.39
N THR A 18 -12.11 -0.29 -10.27
CA THR A 18 -13.46 0.16 -9.91
C THR A 18 -13.46 1.50 -9.17
N ARG A 19 -12.29 2.02 -8.82
CA ARG A 19 -12.17 3.30 -8.12
C ARG A 19 -11.50 4.33 -9.02
N LYS A 20 -11.85 5.60 -8.77
CA LYS A 20 -11.17 6.72 -9.41
C LYS A 20 -9.93 7.05 -8.58
N ILE A 21 -8.79 6.48 -8.96
CA ILE A 21 -7.53 6.74 -8.26
C ILE A 21 -6.88 7.99 -8.85
N GLU A 22 -6.55 8.95 -8.00
CA GLU A 22 -5.94 10.22 -8.38
C GLU A 22 -4.51 10.35 -7.88
N ASN A 23 -4.12 9.59 -6.85
CA ASN A 23 -2.76 9.58 -6.34
C ASN A 23 -2.43 8.22 -5.72
N VAL A 24 -1.14 7.93 -5.63
CA VAL A 24 -0.63 6.66 -5.09
C VAL A 24 0.46 6.97 -4.07
N ASP A 25 0.31 6.42 -2.86
CA ASP A 25 1.32 6.52 -1.82
C ASP A 25 1.89 5.13 -1.52
N PHE A 26 3.21 5.01 -1.64
CA PHE A 26 3.94 3.80 -1.25
C PHE A 26 4.51 4.02 0.14
N VAL A 27 4.15 3.18 1.08
CA VAL A 27 4.49 3.39 2.50
C VAL A 27 5.11 2.13 3.08
N ALA A 28 6.30 2.25 3.63
CA ALA A 28 6.98 1.16 4.31
C ALA A 28 8.08 1.69 5.23
N CYS A 29 8.76 0.78 5.90
CA CYS A 29 9.87 1.11 6.79
C CYS A 29 11.15 0.46 6.31
N ARG A 30 12.29 1.15 6.52
CA ARG A 30 13.63 0.60 6.35
C ARG A 30 13.83 -0.05 4.97
N GLY A 31 14.32 -1.29 4.95
CA GLY A 31 14.62 -2.01 3.73
C GLY A 31 13.41 -2.24 2.84
N SER A 32 12.22 -2.38 3.44
CA SER A 32 10.99 -2.53 2.65
C SER A 32 10.66 -1.27 1.86
N LYS A 33 11.04 -0.10 2.37
CA LYS A 33 10.84 1.17 1.65
C LYS A 33 11.66 1.20 0.35
N ALA A 34 12.86 0.64 0.37
CA ALA A 34 13.74 0.64 -0.80
C ALA A 34 13.12 -0.08 -2.02
N ILE A 35 12.19 -1.00 -1.78
CA ILE A 35 11.49 -1.71 -2.86
C ILE A 35 10.59 -0.75 -3.64
N PHE A 36 10.07 0.27 -2.98
CA PHE A 36 9.11 1.18 -3.59
C PHE A 36 9.75 2.31 -4.41
N ASP A 37 11.04 2.60 -4.21
CA ASP A 37 11.70 3.63 -5.01
C ASP A 37 11.69 3.31 -6.51
N PRO A 38 12.02 2.08 -6.94
CA PRO A 38 11.86 1.71 -8.34
C PRO A 38 10.41 1.78 -8.82
N ALA A 39 9.46 1.43 -7.96
CA ALA A 39 8.04 1.51 -8.31
C ALA A 39 7.60 2.95 -8.57
N GLN A 40 8.04 3.88 -7.75
CA GLN A 40 7.76 5.31 -7.97
C GLN A 40 8.34 5.78 -9.30
N PHE A 41 9.57 5.37 -9.62
CA PHE A 41 10.21 5.72 -10.88
C PHE A 41 9.38 5.27 -12.08
N ILE A 42 8.85 4.04 -12.02
CA ILE A 42 8.01 3.51 -13.09
C ILE A 42 6.72 4.30 -13.21
N PHE A 43 6.07 4.62 -12.08
CA PHE A 43 4.85 5.42 -12.09
C PHE A 43 5.07 6.81 -12.66
N ASP A 44 6.19 7.44 -12.32
CA ASP A 44 6.52 8.77 -12.85
C ASP A 44 6.72 8.75 -14.35
N ARG A 45 7.31 7.68 -14.90
CA ARG A 45 7.57 7.55 -16.33
C ARG A 45 6.34 7.14 -17.13
N GLU A 46 5.57 6.19 -16.62
CA GLU A 46 4.56 5.49 -17.40
C GLU A 46 3.13 5.97 -17.15
N THR A 47 2.92 6.78 -16.11
CA THR A 47 1.58 7.25 -15.77
C THR A 47 1.59 8.74 -15.47
N THR A 48 0.38 9.33 -15.48
CA THR A 48 0.18 10.71 -15.04
C THR A 48 -0.23 10.80 -13.57
N LEU A 49 -0.30 9.66 -12.87
CA LEU A 49 -0.70 9.64 -11.46
C LEU A 49 0.45 10.12 -10.57
N PRO A 50 0.25 11.17 -9.76
CA PRO A 50 1.23 11.53 -8.75
C PRO A 50 1.47 10.36 -7.81
N SER A 51 2.74 10.02 -7.58
CA SER A 51 3.11 8.95 -6.66
C SER A 51 4.21 9.45 -5.72
N PHE A 52 4.16 8.98 -4.47
CA PHE A 52 5.10 9.37 -3.43
C PHE A 52 5.54 8.14 -2.65
N VAL A 53 6.77 8.17 -2.14
CA VAL A 53 7.28 7.12 -1.27
C VAL A 53 7.52 7.72 0.11
N PHE A 54 6.90 7.13 1.11
CA PHE A 54 6.99 7.59 2.50
C PHE A 54 7.55 6.51 3.41
N ASN A 55 8.34 6.92 4.40
CA ASN A 55 8.52 6.12 5.59
C ASN A 55 7.21 6.11 6.35
N ALA A 56 6.85 4.98 6.98
CA ALA A 56 5.54 4.85 7.64
C ALA A 56 5.31 5.89 8.73
N ASN A 57 6.31 6.19 9.56
CA ASN A 57 6.17 7.22 10.58
C ASN A 57 5.95 8.60 9.95
N GLU A 58 6.70 8.92 8.92
CA GLU A 58 6.53 10.17 8.18
C GLU A 58 5.12 10.29 7.63
N PHE A 59 4.61 9.23 7.03
CA PHE A 59 3.26 9.21 6.47
C PHE A 59 2.21 9.49 7.54
N ILE A 60 2.33 8.82 8.69
CA ILE A 60 1.38 9.01 9.80
C ILE A 60 1.38 10.45 10.30
N HIS A 61 2.57 11.01 10.53
CA HIS A 61 2.68 12.36 11.08
C HIS A 61 2.32 13.45 10.09
N ARG A 62 2.66 13.26 8.82
CA ARG A 62 2.31 14.24 7.78
C ARG A 62 0.84 14.19 7.42
N CYS A 63 0.26 13.02 7.42
CA CYS A 63 -1.13 12.79 7.00
C CYS A 63 -1.46 13.65 5.78
N PRO A 64 -0.94 13.30 4.59
CA PRO A 64 -1.05 14.16 3.41
C PRO A 64 -2.49 14.58 3.15
N LYS A 65 -2.70 15.84 2.80
CA LYS A 65 -4.05 16.36 2.55
C LYS A 65 -4.75 15.67 1.39
N GLY A 66 -3.97 15.17 0.42
CA GLY A 66 -4.52 14.45 -0.72
C GLY A 66 -4.96 13.02 -0.40
N LEU A 67 -4.68 12.54 0.82
CA LEU A 67 -5.07 11.20 1.23
C LEU A 67 -6.57 11.13 1.46
N GLY A 68 -7.25 10.27 0.73
CA GLY A 68 -8.71 10.12 0.83
C GLY A 68 -9.23 9.05 -0.11
N GLU A 69 -10.50 9.15 -0.44
CA GLU A 69 -11.22 8.14 -1.24
C GLU A 69 -10.60 7.87 -2.61
N ASN A 70 -9.89 8.84 -3.16
CA ASN A 70 -9.28 8.71 -4.48
C ASN A 70 -7.79 8.35 -4.39
N SER A 71 -7.34 7.89 -3.24
CA SER A 71 -5.96 7.47 -3.02
C SER A 71 -5.84 5.97 -3.03
N LEU A 72 -4.74 5.49 -3.60
CA LEU A 72 -4.27 4.12 -3.44
C LEU A 72 -3.05 4.16 -2.52
N VAL A 73 -3.08 3.39 -1.45
CA VAL A 73 -1.95 3.28 -0.52
C VAL A 73 -1.45 1.85 -0.56
N VAL A 74 -0.19 1.70 -0.95
CA VAL A 74 0.47 0.40 -1.06
C VAL A 74 1.51 0.30 0.04
N THR A 75 1.39 -0.71 0.87
CA THR A 75 2.31 -0.92 1.99
C THR A 75 3.00 -2.27 1.88
N CYS A 76 4.14 -2.40 2.56
CA CYS A 76 4.90 -3.63 2.55
C CYS A 76 5.58 -3.85 3.89
N SER A 77 5.47 -5.06 4.41
CA SER A 77 6.24 -5.51 5.58
C SER A 77 6.42 -7.02 5.45
N HIS A 78 7.66 -7.47 5.43
CA HIS A 78 7.96 -8.90 5.27
C HIS A 78 7.28 -9.74 6.36
N SER A 79 7.46 -9.37 7.62
CA SER A 79 6.85 -10.10 8.75
C SER A 79 5.37 -9.77 8.95
N GLY A 80 4.93 -8.60 8.48
CA GLY A 80 3.61 -8.08 8.79
C GLY A 80 3.46 -7.57 10.21
N ASN A 81 4.54 -7.54 10.99
CA ASN A 81 4.54 -7.15 12.40
C ASN A 81 5.10 -5.75 12.65
N THR A 82 5.48 -5.03 11.62
CA THR A 82 5.98 -3.66 11.76
C THR A 82 4.82 -2.75 12.18
N LEU A 83 4.87 -2.27 13.41
CA LEU A 83 3.77 -1.50 13.99
C LEU A 83 3.46 -0.23 13.21
N GLU A 84 4.50 0.49 12.81
CA GLU A 84 4.36 1.74 12.06
C GLU A 84 3.67 1.53 10.72
N THR A 85 4.03 0.47 10.00
CA THR A 85 3.41 0.14 8.72
C THR A 85 1.94 -0.24 8.91
N THR A 86 1.64 -0.99 9.95
CA THR A 86 0.25 -1.36 10.28
C THR A 86 -0.57 -0.11 10.60
N ARG A 87 -0.04 0.80 11.41
CA ARG A 87 -0.72 2.06 11.75
C ARG A 87 -0.94 2.95 10.53
N ALA A 88 0.05 3.03 9.64
CA ALA A 88 -0.09 3.79 8.40
C ALA A 88 -1.21 3.23 7.53
N THR A 89 -1.31 1.90 7.45
CA THR A 89 -2.37 1.24 6.69
C THR A 89 -3.74 1.51 7.29
N GLN A 90 -3.85 1.46 8.62
CA GLN A 90 -5.10 1.79 9.32
C GLN A 90 -5.51 3.24 9.09
N LEU A 91 -4.56 4.17 9.17
CA LEU A 91 -4.83 5.59 8.89
C LEU A 91 -5.36 5.76 7.47
N ALA A 92 -4.72 5.13 6.49
CA ALA A 92 -5.16 5.20 5.11
C ALA A 92 -6.59 4.70 4.93
N GLY A 93 -6.91 3.56 5.54
CA GLY A 93 -8.27 3.01 5.50
C GLY A 93 -9.30 3.92 6.16
N ASP A 94 -8.93 4.52 7.29
CA ASP A 94 -9.81 5.46 8.00
C ASP A 94 -10.12 6.71 7.17
N LYS A 95 -9.20 7.10 6.28
CA LYS A 95 -9.40 8.22 5.37
C LYS A 95 -10.15 7.84 4.09
N GLY A 96 -10.52 6.58 3.95
CA GLY A 96 -11.27 6.10 2.81
C GLY A 96 -10.41 5.61 1.64
N ALA A 97 -9.10 5.59 1.79
CA ALA A 97 -8.20 5.14 0.73
C ALA A 97 -8.32 3.65 0.47
N LEU A 98 -8.07 3.24 -0.76
CA LEU A 98 -7.91 1.84 -1.10
C LEU A 98 -6.54 1.38 -0.61
N THR A 99 -6.50 0.29 0.16
CA THR A 99 -5.24 -0.22 0.70
C THR A 99 -4.89 -1.58 0.12
N ILE A 100 -3.63 -1.70 -0.32
CA ILE A 100 -3.04 -2.95 -0.80
C ILE A 100 -1.74 -3.14 -0.04
N SER A 101 -1.54 -4.32 0.53
CA SER A 101 -0.32 -4.61 1.29
C SER A 101 0.33 -5.88 0.80
N PHE A 102 1.66 -5.88 0.78
CA PHE A 102 2.46 -7.05 0.49
C PHE A 102 3.12 -7.53 1.78
N SER A 103 2.90 -8.79 2.13
CA SER A 103 3.46 -9.38 3.33
C SER A 103 3.76 -10.86 3.09
N TYR A 104 4.88 -11.36 3.65
CA TYR A 104 5.19 -12.77 3.59
C TYR A 104 4.24 -13.57 4.49
N ARG A 105 3.92 -13.04 5.66
CA ARG A 105 3.05 -13.72 6.62
C ARG A 105 1.58 -13.34 6.42
N VAL A 106 0.72 -14.37 6.38
CA VAL A 106 -0.73 -14.20 6.43
C VAL A 106 -1.17 -14.06 7.90
N ASP A 107 -2.36 -13.52 8.14
CA ASP A 107 -2.94 -13.33 9.47
C ASP A 107 -2.11 -12.44 10.42
N SER A 108 -1.15 -11.71 9.88
CA SER A 108 -0.39 -10.73 10.64
C SER A 108 -1.24 -9.47 10.92
N PRO A 109 -0.78 -8.59 11.82
CA PRO A 109 -1.48 -7.31 12.03
C PRO A 109 -1.66 -6.49 10.76
N LEU A 110 -0.63 -6.43 9.90
CA LEU A 110 -0.73 -5.73 8.62
C LEU A 110 -1.77 -6.37 7.72
N TRP A 111 -1.76 -7.69 7.62
CA TRP A 111 -2.72 -8.44 6.82
C TRP A 111 -4.16 -8.06 7.19
N LYS A 112 -4.44 -8.03 8.49
CA LYS A 112 -5.79 -7.74 9.00
C LYS A 112 -6.19 -6.28 8.82
N ALA A 113 -5.23 -5.38 8.76
CA ALA A 113 -5.49 -3.95 8.61
C ALA A 113 -5.75 -3.54 7.16
N THR A 114 -5.51 -4.42 6.20
CA THR A 114 -5.51 -4.11 4.78
C THR A 114 -6.76 -4.65 4.09
N GLN A 115 -7.31 -3.87 3.15
CA GLN A 115 -8.45 -4.34 2.36
C GLN A 115 -8.06 -5.45 1.38
N HIS A 116 -6.90 -5.32 0.75
CA HIS A 116 -6.42 -6.28 -0.25
C HIS A 116 -5.00 -6.73 0.07
N PRO A 117 -4.84 -7.64 1.03
CA PRO A 117 -3.52 -8.17 1.36
C PRO A 117 -3.07 -9.19 0.31
N ILE A 118 -1.78 -9.13 -0.03
CA ILE A 118 -1.16 -10.04 -1.01
C ILE A 118 0.04 -10.69 -0.34
N SER A 119 0.09 -12.02 -0.35
CA SER A 119 1.23 -12.77 0.15
C SER A 119 2.28 -12.97 -0.94
N TYR A 120 3.55 -13.12 -0.50
CA TYR A 120 4.64 -13.39 -1.44
C TYR A 120 5.66 -14.37 -0.89
#